data_343b3980f0214ea40c53a4c2eeb8b717
#
_entry.id   343b3980f0214ea40c53a4c2eeb8b717
#
_cell.length_a   1.000
_cell.length_b   1.000
_cell.length_c   1.000
_cell.angle_alpha   90.00
_cell.angle_beta   90.00
_cell.angle_gamma   90.00
#
_symmetry.space_group_name_H-M   'P 1'
#
loop_
_entity.id
_entity.type
_entity.pdbx_description
1 polymer ?
#
loop_
_entity_poly.entity_id
_entity_poly.type
_entity_poly.pdbx_seq_one_letter_code
_entity_poly.pdbx_strand_id
1 'polypeptide(L)'
;MPDADQIKKALRGVKDPELNLNIVDLGLVYGVDVADTGDVHVRMTLTSPGCPAGPEITQDVKETVANLDGVNSVDVEIVWEPYWTPEKIDPRIRSFLGF
;
A
#
# COMPACT_ATOMS: atom_id res chain seq x y z
N MET A 1 -15.24 -7.06 10.84
CA MET A 1 -14.67 -5.99 10.01
C MET A 1 -13.18 -5.85 10.36
N PRO A 2 -12.27 -5.87 9.39
CA PRO A 2 -10.84 -5.74 9.70
C PRO A 2 -10.51 -4.34 10.20
N ASP A 3 -9.50 -4.23 11.07
CA ASP A 3 -8.95 -2.94 11.47
C ASP A 3 -7.82 -2.51 10.51
N ALA A 4 -7.27 -1.32 10.74
CA ALA A 4 -6.21 -0.78 9.88
C ALA A 4 -4.97 -1.67 9.84
N ASP A 5 -4.60 -2.29 10.97
CA ASP A 5 -3.42 -3.16 11.04
C ASP A 5 -3.63 -4.44 10.24
N GLN A 6 -4.84 -5.02 10.30
CA GLN A 6 -5.19 -6.21 9.52
C GLN A 6 -5.18 -5.91 8.02
N ILE A 7 -5.65 -4.73 7.63
CA ILE A 7 -5.63 -4.31 6.23
C ILE A 7 -4.18 -4.12 5.76
N LYS A 8 -3.34 -3.46 6.54
CA LYS A 8 -1.91 -3.32 6.20
C LYS A 8 -1.24 -4.67 6.05
N LYS A 9 -1.56 -5.63 6.93
CA LYS A 9 -1.01 -6.98 6.84
C LYS A 9 -1.44 -7.66 5.54
N ALA A 10 -2.70 -7.51 5.14
CA ALA A 10 -3.18 -8.06 3.87
C ALA A 10 -2.47 -7.41 2.68
N LEU A 11 -2.15 -6.13 2.76
CA LEU A 11 -1.46 -5.40 1.69
C LEU A 11 -0.02 -5.88 1.47
N ARG A 12 0.56 -6.61 2.39
CA ARG A 12 1.86 -7.26 2.16
C ARG A 12 1.81 -8.31 1.05
N GLY A 13 0.63 -8.70 0.61
CA GLY A 13 0.45 -9.54 -0.57
C GLY A 13 0.52 -8.78 -1.88
N VAL A 14 0.57 -7.45 -1.85
CA VAL A 14 0.65 -6.62 -3.05
C VAL A 14 2.10 -6.20 -3.26
N LYS A 15 2.66 -6.53 -4.43
CA LYS A 15 4.05 -6.24 -4.75
C LYS A 15 4.17 -5.19 -5.82
N ASP A 16 5.23 -4.37 -5.69
CA ASP A 16 5.68 -3.52 -6.79
C ASP A 16 6.44 -4.43 -7.77
N PRO A 17 5.97 -4.59 -9.00
CA PRO A 17 6.60 -5.51 -9.95
C PRO A 17 8.00 -5.07 -10.39
N GLU A 18 8.34 -3.80 -10.28
CA GLU A 18 9.65 -3.29 -10.65
C GLU A 18 10.71 -3.65 -9.61
N LEU A 19 10.34 -3.62 -8.33
CA LEU A 19 11.26 -3.87 -7.23
C LEU A 19 11.10 -5.26 -6.63
N ASN A 20 10.02 -5.97 -6.97
CA ASN A 20 9.68 -7.29 -6.44
C ASN A 20 9.61 -7.33 -4.91
N LEU A 21 9.14 -6.23 -4.32
CA LEU A 21 8.95 -6.10 -2.88
C LEU A 21 7.52 -5.66 -2.61
N ASN A 22 6.98 -6.04 -1.44
CA ASN A 22 5.63 -5.64 -1.11
C ASN A 22 5.56 -4.14 -0.76
N ILE A 23 4.42 -3.54 -1.04
CA ILE A 23 4.24 -2.09 -0.92
C ILE A 23 4.32 -1.60 0.52
N VAL A 24 4.03 -2.45 1.51
CA VAL A 24 4.11 -2.07 2.93
C VAL A 24 5.56 -1.93 3.36
N ASP A 25 6.40 -2.92 3.04
CA ASP A 25 7.82 -2.89 3.37
C ASP A 25 8.57 -1.81 2.60
N LEU A 26 8.09 -1.46 1.40
CA LEU A 26 8.63 -0.34 0.63
C LEU A 26 8.28 1.02 1.23
N GLY A 27 7.34 1.08 2.18
CA GLY A 27 6.90 2.34 2.75
C GLY A 27 5.96 3.13 1.85
N LEU A 28 5.26 2.47 0.95
CA LEU A 28 4.33 3.13 0.03
C LEU A 28 2.95 3.39 0.64
N VAL A 29 2.57 2.66 1.68
CA VAL A 29 1.27 2.83 2.34
C VAL A 29 1.41 3.87 3.46
N TYR A 30 0.79 5.02 3.28
CA TYR A 30 0.90 6.14 4.23
C TYR A 30 -0.20 6.14 5.27
N GLY A 31 -1.36 5.57 4.98
CA GLY A 31 -2.43 5.51 5.95
C GLY A 31 -3.57 4.63 5.48
N VAL A 32 -4.26 4.05 6.46
CA VAL A 32 -5.46 3.25 6.22
C VAL A 32 -6.51 3.71 7.21
N ASP A 33 -7.64 4.18 6.72
CA ASP A 33 -8.77 4.61 7.54
C ASP A 33 -9.94 3.65 7.30
N VAL A 34 -10.54 3.16 8.37
CA VAL A 34 -11.66 2.22 8.31
C VAL A 34 -12.85 2.87 9.01
N ALA A 35 -13.93 3.10 8.27
CA ALA A 35 -15.16 3.61 8.83
C ALA A 35 -16.00 2.47 9.43
N ASP A 36 -16.88 2.82 10.36
CA ASP A 36 -17.79 1.84 11.01
C ASP A 36 -18.70 1.14 10.00
N THR A 37 -18.93 1.75 8.85
CA THR A 37 -19.73 1.19 7.75
C THR A 37 -19.00 0.11 6.97
N GLY A 38 -17.70 -0.10 7.20
CA GLY A 38 -16.88 -1.01 6.42
C GLY A 38 -16.25 -0.34 5.20
N ASP A 39 -16.39 0.97 5.06
CA ASP A 39 -15.73 1.71 3.99
C ASP A 39 -14.28 1.97 4.35
N VAL A 40 -13.36 1.60 3.46
CA VAL A 40 -11.93 1.69 3.69
C VAL A 40 -11.33 2.73 2.75
N HIS A 41 -10.51 3.60 3.29
CA HIS A 41 -9.74 4.59 2.53
C HIS A 41 -8.25 4.32 2.73
N VAL A 42 -7.53 4.06 1.65
CA VAL A 42 -6.09 3.80 1.67
C VAL A 42 -5.37 4.98 1.04
N ARG A 43 -4.47 5.60 1.80
CA ARG A 43 -3.59 6.63 1.27
C ARG A 43 -2.23 6.00 1.03
N MET A 44 -1.76 6.10 -0.20
CA MET A 44 -0.48 5.52 -0.58
C MET A 44 0.21 6.39 -1.62
N THR A 45 1.48 6.11 -1.83
CA THR A 45 2.25 6.76 -2.87
C THR A 45 2.89 5.72 -3.79
N LEU A 46 3.59 6.20 -4.80
CA LEU A 46 4.38 5.38 -5.72
C LEU A 46 5.83 5.84 -5.65
N THR A 47 6.74 5.00 -6.13
CA THR A 47 8.18 5.33 -6.08
C THR A 47 8.54 6.51 -6.97
N SER A 48 7.74 6.78 -8.00
CA SER A 48 7.90 7.98 -8.82
C SER A 48 6.59 8.32 -9.52
N PRO A 49 6.38 9.59 -9.91
CA PRO A 49 5.19 9.98 -10.66
C PRO A 49 5.04 9.28 -12.02
N GLY A 50 6.15 8.84 -12.60
CA GLY A 50 6.14 8.13 -13.87
C GLY A 50 6.12 6.62 -13.74
N CYS A 51 5.79 6.07 -12.58
CA CYS A 51 5.77 4.63 -12.35
C CYS A 51 4.78 3.93 -13.30
N PRO A 52 5.23 3.10 -14.25
CA PRO A 52 4.32 2.44 -15.18
C PRO A 52 3.46 1.36 -14.53
N ALA A 53 3.86 0.89 -13.36
CA ALA A 53 3.12 -0.12 -12.60
C ALA A 53 2.06 0.49 -11.68
N GLY A 54 1.93 1.82 -11.63
CA GLY A 54 1.00 2.52 -10.74
C GLY A 54 -0.44 2.02 -10.83
N PRO A 55 -1.04 1.97 -12.03
CA PRO A 55 -2.41 1.48 -12.17
C PRO A 55 -2.58 0.03 -11.73
N GLU A 56 -1.61 -0.82 -12.01
CA GLU A 56 -1.62 -2.23 -11.60
C GLU A 56 -1.57 -2.37 -10.08
N ILE A 57 -0.66 -1.64 -9.44
CA ILE A 57 -0.53 -1.64 -7.98
C ILE A 57 -1.83 -1.15 -7.33
N THR A 58 -2.39 -0.06 -7.84
CA THR A 58 -3.63 0.51 -7.33
C THR A 58 -4.78 -0.49 -7.43
N GLN A 59 -4.89 -1.18 -8.55
CA GLN A 59 -5.92 -2.18 -8.75
C GLN A 59 -5.75 -3.36 -7.80
N ASP A 60 -4.52 -3.84 -7.62
CA ASP A 60 -4.21 -4.93 -6.70
C ASP A 60 -4.57 -4.56 -5.26
N VAL A 61 -4.30 -3.31 -4.85
CA VAL A 61 -4.69 -2.84 -3.52
C VAL A 61 -6.20 -2.88 -3.35
N LYS A 62 -6.94 -2.37 -4.34
CA LYS A 62 -8.40 -2.38 -4.28
C LYS A 62 -8.96 -3.79 -4.16
N GLU A 63 -8.47 -4.71 -4.99
CA GLU A 63 -8.95 -6.09 -5.00
C GLU A 63 -8.60 -6.80 -3.69
N THR A 64 -7.39 -6.62 -3.20
CA THR A 64 -6.93 -7.26 -1.97
C THR A 64 -7.78 -6.84 -0.79
N VAL A 65 -8.04 -5.54 -0.65
CA VAL A 65 -8.84 -5.03 0.46
C VAL A 65 -10.31 -5.39 0.30
N ALA A 66 -10.84 -5.28 -0.92
CA ALA A 66 -12.25 -5.58 -1.19
C ALA A 66 -12.61 -7.04 -0.90
N ASN A 67 -11.65 -7.95 -1.00
CA ASN A 67 -11.85 -9.38 -0.73
C ASN A 67 -11.83 -9.72 0.75
N LEU A 68 -11.52 -8.77 1.63
CA LEU A 68 -11.53 -9.03 3.07
C LEU A 68 -12.97 -8.98 3.60
N ASP A 69 -13.30 -9.90 4.49
CA ASP A 69 -14.64 -9.97 5.09
C ASP A 69 -14.93 -8.69 5.88
N GLY A 70 -16.11 -8.14 5.68
CA GLY A 70 -16.57 -6.96 6.38
C GLY A 70 -16.22 -5.63 5.70
N VAL A 71 -15.49 -5.67 4.59
CA VAL A 71 -15.20 -4.47 3.81
C VAL A 71 -16.37 -4.19 2.85
N ASN A 72 -16.93 -3.00 2.96
CA ASN A 72 -18.05 -2.57 2.14
C ASN A 72 -17.59 -1.89 0.85
N SER A 73 -16.60 -0.99 0.96
CA SER A 73 -16.02 -0.31 -0.19
C SER A 73 -14.57 0.00 0.05
N VAL A 74 -13.82 0.24 -1.03
CA VAL A 74 -12.41 0.61 -0.97
C VAL A 74 -12.18 1.81 -1.85
N ASP A 75 -11.54 2.84 -1.28
CA ASP A 75 -11.07 4.00 -2.01
C ASP A 75 -9.56 4.11 -1.84
N VAL A 76 -8.84 4.26 -2.93
CA VAL A 76 -7.38 4.39 -2.92
C VAL A 76 -7.02 5.79 -3.42
N GLU A 77 -6.32 6.53 -2.59
CA GLU A 77 -5.84 7.87 -2.92
C GLU A 77 -4.32 7.83 -3.07
N ILE A 78 -3.84 8.27 -4.23
CA ILE A 78 -2.40 8.42 -4.46
C ILE A 78 -2.01 9.82 -4.02
N VAL A 79 -1.06 9.90 -3.08
CA VAL A 79 -0.56 11.17 -2.55
C VAL A 79 0.93 11.29 -2.85
N TRP A 80 1.38 12.51 -3.12
CA TRP A 80 2.78 12.80 -3.46
C TRP A 80 3.52 13.57 -2.37
N GLU A 81 2.83 13.90 -1.29
CA GLU A 81 3.41 14.55 -0.12
C GLU A 81 3.24 13.66 1.11
N PRO A 82 4.30 13.29 1.82
CA PRO A 82 5.71 13.50 1.42
C PRO A 82 6.12 12.58 0.27
N TYR A 83 7.11 13.01 -0.52
CA TYR A 83 7.66 12.15 -1.57
C TYR A 83 8.25 10.89 -0.96
N TRP A 84 8.05 9.79 -1.67
CA TRP A 84 8.71 8.54 -1.31
C TRP A 84 10.22 8.64 -1.59
N THR A 85 11.01 8.12 -0.65
CA THR A 85 12.46 7.96 -0.80
C THR A 85 12.84 6.56 -0.32
N PRO A 86 14.02 6.03 -0.73
CA PRO A 86 14.48 4.73 -0.24
C PRO A 86 14.58 4.63 1.28
N GLU A 87 14.70 5.75 1.98
CA GLU A 87 14.74 5.79 3.45
C GLU A 87 13.43 5.32 4.09
N LYS A 88 12.34 5.32 3.35
CA LYS A 88 11.03 4.84 3.82
C LYS A 88 10.89 3.32 3.77
N ILE A 89 11.81 2.65 3.10
CA ILE A 89 11.84 1.18 3.07
C ILE A 89 12.14 0.68 4.48
N ASP A 90 11.49 -0.41 4.89
CA ASP A 90 11.76 -1.04 6.19
C ASP A 90 13.27 -1.23 6.35
N PRO A 91 13.88 -0.80 7.47
CA PRO A 91 15.33 -0.89 7.66
C PRO A 91 15.92 -2.28 7.44
N ARG A 92 15.17 -3.33 7.76
CA ARG A 92 15.62 -4.70 7.55
C ARG A 92 15.74 -5.02 6.07
N ILE A 93 14.80 -4.51 5.28
CA ILE A 93 14.79 -4.71 3.82
C ILE A 93 15.86 -3.84 3.16
N ARG A 94 16.03 -2.60 3.63
CA ARG A 94 17.08 -1.70 3.13
C ARG A 94 18.46 -2.32 3.28
N SER A 95 18.74 -2.88 4.45
CA SER A 95 20.02 -3.53 4.71
C SER A 95 20.26 -4.69 3.75
N PHE A 96 19.22 -5.46 3.48
CA PHE A 96 19.30 -6.59 2.54
C PHE A 96 19.54 -6.11 1.10
N LEU A 97 18.97 -4.97 0.71
CA LEU A 97 19.13 -4.43 -0.64
C LEU A 97 20.42 -3.61 -0.82
N GLY A 98 21.11 -3.28 0.25
CA GLY A 98 22.35 -2.50 0.18
C GLY A 98 22.15 -0.99 0.12
N PHE A 99 20.99 -0.48 0.52
CA PHE A 99 20.75 0.96 0.61
C PHE A 99 21.37 1.58 1.85
#